data_da5eaff2a84fa292b847e785a416e5b4
#
_entry.id   da5eaff2a84fa292b847e785a416e5b4
#
_cell.length_a   1.000
_cell.length_b   1.000
_cell.length_c   1.000
_cell.angle_alpha   90.00
_cell.angle_beta   90.00
_cell.angle_gamma   90.00
#
_symmetry.space_group_name_H-M   'P 1'
#
loop_
_entity.id
_entity.type
_entity.pdbx_description
1 polymer ?
#
loop_
_entity_poly.entity_id
_entity_poly.type
_entity_poly.pdbx_seq_one_letter_code
_entity_poly.pdbx_strand_id
1 'polypeptide(L)'
;VSVRIAPSILSADFAALGRDVAMVAAAGADWIHVDVMDGRFVPNISIGVPVVAALARVSPVPLDVHLMIVEPETYVDAFVQAGAASVSVHVEATDHLHRLVHRIRELGARPGVAINPATPLETLTEIAADLDIVILMSVNPGFGGQAFIERSYDRLRRLRDLLDRQGSAAVITVDGGVDPARAEAVVEAGGDVLVAGNAVFGAADPAAAMTALRAAGARGWQARGSR
;
A
#
# COMPACT_ATOMS: atom_id res chain seq x y z
N VAL A 1 -17.16 -5.35 6.86
CA VAL A 1 -15.86 -4.94 6.29
C VAL A 1 -15.12 -6.23 5.96
N SER A 2 -14.39 -6.29 4.85
CA SER A 2 -13.62 -7.45 4.41
C SER A 2 -12.21 -6.99 4.02
N VAL A 3 -11.26 -7.93 3.92
CA VAL A 3 -9.91 -7.64 3.41
C VAL A 3 -9.96 -7.06 2.00
N ARG A 4 -9.12 -6.08 1.72
CA ARG A 4 -8.94 -5.48 0.39
C ARG A 4 -7.66 -6.01 -0.26
N ILE A 5 -7.69 -6.10 -1.59
CA ILE A 5 -6.51 -6.49 -2.38
C ILE A 5 -6.12 -5.33 -3.29
N ALA A 6 -4.86 -4.94 -3.21
CA ALA A 6 -4.26 -3.87 -3.99
C ALA A 6 -3.05 -4.43 -4.80
N PRO A 7 -3.26 -4.94 -6.03
CA PRO A 7 -2.15 -5.39 -6.85
C PRO A 7 -1.17 -4.25 -7.15
N SER A 8 0.15 -4.47 -6.88
CA SER A 8 1.19 -3.50 -7.22
C SER A 8 1.62 -3.66 -8.67
N ILE A 9 1.44 -2.61 -9.46
CA ILE A 9 1.85 -2.56 -10.87
C ILE A 9 3.38 -2.54 -11.07
N LEU A 10 4.16 -2.43 -10.01
CA LEU A 10 5.62 -2.55 -10.08
C LEU A 10 6.06 -3.90 -10.71
N SER A 11 5.22 -4.94 -10.60
CA SER A 11 5.46 -6.28 -11.17
C SER A 11 4.66 -6.54 -12.45
N ALA A 12 3.91 -5.56 -12.97
CA ALA A 12 3.13 -5.67 -14.20
C ALA A 12 4.01 -5.45 -15.45
N ASP A 13 3.46 -5.73 -16.63
CA ASP A 13 4.09 -5.39 -17.90
C ASP A 13 3.96 -3.89 -18.19
N PHE A 14 5.04 -3.15 -18.01
CA PHE A 14 5.07 -1.69 -18.21
C PHE A 14 4.72 -1.27 -19.65
N ALA A 15 4.90 -2.16 -20.64
CA ALA A 15 4.47 -1.91 -22.01
C ALA A 15 2.94 -2.07 -22.20
N ALA A 16 2.24 -2.64 -21.22
CA ALA A 16 0.81 -2.96 -21.32
C ALA A 16 0.03 -2.68 -20.00
N LEU A 17 0.47 -1.71 -19.19
CA LEU A 17 -0.10 -1.40 -17.86
C LEU A 17 -1.63 -1.26 -17.87
N GLY A 18 -2.21 -0.59 -18.88
CA GLY A 18 -3.66 -0.42 -18.96
C GLY A 18 -4.42 -1.75 -19.10
N ARG A 19 -3.88 -2.70 -19.88
CA ARG A 19 -4.42 -4.07 -19.99
C ARG A 19 -4.34 -4.80 -18.65
N ASP A 20 -3.19 -4.75 -18.01
CA ASP A 20 -2.93 -5.47 -16.76
C ASP A 20 -3.78 -4.92 -15.61
N VAL A 21 -3.95 -3.59 -15.54
CA VAL A 21 -4.86 -2.94 -14.59
C VAL A 21 -6.31 -3.37 -14.82
N ALA A 22 -6.78 -3.39 -16.08
CA ALA A 22 -8.14 -3.84 -16.40
C ALA A 22 -8.35 -5.31 -16.02
N MET A 23 -7.36 -6.17 -16.26
CA MET A 23 -7.40 -7.59 -15.92
C MET A 23 -7.53 -7.81 -14.40
N VAL A 24 -6.68 -7.18 -13.57
CA VAL A 24 -6.76 -7.37 -12.11
C VAL A 24 -7.99 -6.70 -11.51
N ALA A 25 -8.46 -5.60 -12.07
CA ALA A 25 -9.72 -4.97 -11.67
C ALA A 25 -10.92 -5.90 -11.94
N ALA A 26 -10.97 -6.54 -13.11
CA ALA A 26 -11.99 -7.54 -13.46
C ALA A 26 -11.90 -8.78 -12.54
N ALA A 27 -10.70 -9.13 -12.05
CA ALA A 27 -10.47 -10.19 -11.06
C ALA A 27 -10.78 -9.76 -9.62
N GLY A 28 -11.30 -8.54 -9.41
CA GLY A 28 -11.78 -8.05 -8.12
C GLY A 28 -10.74 -7.30 -7.30
N ALA A 29 -9.75 -6.63 -7.91
CA ALA A 29 -8.91 -5.69 -7.19
C ALA A 29 -9.76 -4.55 -6.59
N ASP A 30 -9.47 -4.18 -5.34
CA ASP A 30 -10.14 -3.07 -4.67
C ASP A 30 -9.47 -1.73 -4.98
N TRP A 31 -8.14 -1.74 -5.11
CA TRP A 31 -7.28 -0.62 -5.49
C TRP A 31 -6.20 -1.09 -6.46
N ILE A 32 -5.53 -0.17 -7.13
CA ILE A 32 -4.27 -0.41 -7.85
C ILE A 32 -3.16 0.28 -7.06
N HIS A 33 -2.19 -0.48 -6.58
CA HIS A 33 -1.04 0.05 -5.86
C HIS A 33 0.05 0.49 -6.84
N VAL A 34 0.53 1.72 -6.65
CA VAL A 34 1.46 2.40 -7.57
C VAL A 34 2.70 2.82 -6.81
N ASP A 35 3.77 2.04 -6.94
CA ASP A 35 5.06 2.26 -6.29
C ASP A 35 5.92 3.26 -7.09
N VAL A 36 6.05 4.48 -6.57
CA VAL A 36 6.86 5.57 -7.17
C VAL A 36 8.21 5.65 -6.48
N MET A 37 9.27 5.54 -7.26
CA MET A 37 10.67 5.49 -6.79
C MET A 37 11.54 6.48 -7.56
N ASP A 38 12.43 7.19 -6.88
CA ASP A 38 13.25 8.29 -7.43
C ASP A 38 14.73 7.98 -7.57
N GLY A 39 15.19 6.79 -7.17
CA GLY A 39 16.60 6.42 -7.15
C GLY A 39 17.42 7.08 -6.03
N ARG A 40 16.78 7.80 -5.10
CA ARG A 40 17.43 8.49 -3.97
C ARG A 40 16.95 7.94 -2.63
N PHE A 41 15.65 7.93 -2.38
CA PHE A 41 15.06 7.31 -1.19
C PHE A 41 15.25 5.79 -1.22
N VAL A 42 15.12 5.18 -2.41
CA VAL A 42 15.40 3.76 -2.68
C VAL A 42 16.33 3.64 -3.89
N PRO A 43 17.17 2.58 -4.00
CA PRO A 43 18.14 2.42 -5.08
C PRO A 43 17.51 1.90 -6.38
N ASN A 44 16.35 2.44 -6.76
CA ASN A 44 15.61 2.07 -7.96
C ASN A 44 14.78 3.27 -8.44
N ILE A 45 14.53 3.35 -9.76
CA ILE A 45 13.65 4.33 -10.39
C ILE A 45 12.50 3.54 -11.05
N SER A 46 11.25 3.90 -10.77
CA SER A 46 10.10 3.18 -11.32
C SER A 46 9.28 4.04 -12.29
N ILE A 47 8.28 4.73 -11.80
CA ILE A 47 7.29 5.49 -12.57
C ILE A 47 7.03 6.84 -11.91
N GLY A 48 6.36 7.74 -12.63
CA GLY A 48 6.06 9.07 -12.14
C GLY A 48 4.66 9.56 -12.53
N VAL A 49 4.43 10.86 -12.33
CA VAL A 49 3.16 11.55 -12.55
C VAL A 49 2.49 11.22 -13.90
N PRO A 50 3.22 11.18 -15.06
CA PRO A 50 2.59 10.87 -16.35
C PRO A 50 1.96 9.49 -16.42
N VAL A 51 2.54 8.48 -15.75
CA VAL A 51 1.99 7.12 -15.71
C VAL A 51 0.73 7.09 -14.83
N VAL A 52 0.76 7.74 -13.67
CA VAL A 52 -0.44 7.88 -12.81
C VAL A 52 -1.57 8.56 -13.57
N ALA A 53 -1.31 9.67 -14.27
CA ALA A 53 -2.30 10.36 -15.09
C ALA A 53 -2.84 9.49 -16.24
N ALA A 54 -2.01 8.65 -16.84
CA ALA A 54 -2.45 7.72 -17.88
C ALA A 54 -3.36 6.63 -17.31
N LEU A 55 -2.99 6.03 -16.17
CA LEU A 55 -3.74 4.99 -15.50
C LEU A 55 -5.07 5.50 -14.91
N ALA A 56 -5.10 6.72 -14.37
CA ALA A 56 -6.33 7.32 -13.84
C ALA A 56 -7.45 7.45 -14.88
N ARG A 57 -7.10 7.56 -16.18
CA ARG A 57 -8.09 7.63 -17.27
C ARG A 57 -8.70 6.27 -17.62
N VAL A 58 -8.04 5.17 -17.28
CA VAL A 58 -8.43 3.82 -17.72
C VAL A 58 -8.70 2.85 -16.57
N SER A 59 -8.24 3.14 -15.37
CA SER A 59 -8.46 2.29 -14.20
C SER A 59 -9.92 2.37 -13.74
N PRO A 60 -10.63 1.23 -13.63
CA PRO A 60 -11.99 1.21 -13.09
C PRO A 60 -12.02 1.24 -11.56
N VAL A 61 -10.86 1.15 -10.90
CA VAL A 61 -10.72 1.17 -9.44
C VAL A 61 -9.72 2.25 -9.01
N PRO A 62 -9.79 2.75 -7.75
CA PRO A 62 -8.92 3.82 -7.27
C PRO A 62 -7.44 3.50 -7.37
N LEU A 63 -6.61 4.51 -7.67
CA LEU A 63 -5.15 4.44 -7.61
C LEU A 63 -4.67 4.81 -6.21
N ASP A 64 -3.93 3.91 -5.59
CA ASP A 64 -3.26 4.06 -4.29
C ASP A 64 -1.77 4.30 -4.53
N VAL A 65 -1.33 5.54 -4.43
CA VAL A 65 0.05 5.95 -4.79
C VAL A 65 0.93 5.94 -3.55
N HIS A 66 2.02 5.16 -3.62
CA HIS A 66 3.03 5.03 -2.58
C HIS A 66 4.32 5.71 -3.04
N LEU A 67 4.69 6.81 -2.36
CA LEU A 67 5.84 7.63 -2.70
C LEU A 67 7.08 7.20 -1.91
N MET A 68 7.96 6.44 -2.54
CA MET A 68 9.31 6.11 -2.06
C MET A 68 10.32 7.10 -2.68
N ILE A 69 10.15 8.38 -2.35
CA ILE A 69 10.94 9.49 -2.88
C ILE A 69 11.39 10.42 -1.77
N VAL A 70 12.49 11.14 -1.97
CA VAL A 70 12.89 12.22 -1.07
C VAL A 70 12.04 13.47 -1.33
N GLU A 71 11.85 14.31 -0.30
CA GLU A 71 11.12 15.58 -0.39
C GLU A 71 9.74 15.42 -1.08
N PRO A 72 8.88 14.47 -0.61
CA PRO A 72 7.60 14.18 -1.24
C PRO A 72 6.66 15.37 -1.30
N GLU A 73 6.81 16.37 -0.42
CA GLU A 73 6.07 17.63 -0.41
C GLU A 73 6.16 18.40 -1.73
N THR A 74 7.23 18.20 -2.49
CA THR A 74 7.43 18.80 -3.82
C THR A 74 6.47 18.22 -4.85
N TYR A 75 6.02 16.96 -4.66
CA TYR A 75 5.33 16.19 -5.70
C TYR A 75 3.90 15.78 -5.37
N VAL A 76 3.47 15.81 -4.10
CA VAL A 76 2.12 15.32 -3.71
C VAL A 76 1.01 16.02 -4.47
N ASP A 77 1.10 17.34 -4.70
CA ASP A 77 0.10 18.09 -5.46
C ASP A 77 -0.06 17.53 -6.88
N ALA A 78 1.05 17.27 -7.55
CA ALA A 78 1.06 16.75 -8.92
C ALA A 78 0.48 15.32 -9.01
N PHE A 79 0.76 14.46 -8.03
CA PHE A 79 0.21 13.11 -8.00
C PHE A 79 -1.30 13.11 -7.73
N VAL A 80 -1.79 13.95 -6.82
CA VAL A 80 -3.23 14.09 -6.58
C VAL A 80 -3.93 14.63 -7.82
N GLN A 81 -3.40 15.68 -8.44
CA GLN A 81 -3.93 16.25 -9.70
C GLN A 81 -3.91 15.25 -10.85
N ALA A 82 -2.97 14.31 -10.86
CA ALA A 82 -2.90 13.21 -11.83
C ALA A 82 -3.98 12.13 -11.61
N GLY A 83 -4.72 12.18 -10.50
CA GLY A 83 -5.82 11.26 -10.21
C GLY A 83 -5.52 10.20 -9.15
N ALA A 84 -4.50 10.39 -8.31
CA ALA A 84 -4.30 9.55 -7.13
C ALA A 84 -5.48 9.69 -6.17
N ALA A 85 -6.12 8.58 -5.80
CA ALA A 85 -7.21 8.56 -4.82
C ALA A 85 -6.69 8.53 -3.38
N SER A 86 -5.48 8.01 -3.18
CA SER A 86 -4.70 8.07 -1.95
C SER A 86 -3.23 8.32 -2.28
N VAL A 87 -2.54 9.01 -1.38
CA VAL A 87 -1.09 9.22 -1.45
C VAL A 87 -0.49 8.90 -0.10
N SER A 88 0.43 7.94 -0.09
CA SER A 88 1.20 7.56 1.09
C SER A 88 2.65 8.00 0.96
N VAL A 89 3.17 8.65 1.99
CA VAL A 89 4.55 9.15 2.06
C VAL A 89 5.29 8.46 3.20
N HIS A 90 6.58 8.25 3.07
CA HIS A 90 7.37 7.69 4.15
C HIS A 90 7.60 8.70 5.27
N VAL A 91 7.46 8.26 6.54
CA VAL A 91 7.79 9.13 7.69
C VAL A 91 9.25 9.56 7.65
N GLU A 92 10.12 8.75 7.07
CA GLU A 92 11.57 8.99 6.94
C GLU A 92 11.92 9.97 5.83
N ALA A 93 10.95 10.37 5.00
CA ALA A 93 11.20 11.18 3.80
C ALA A 93 10.89 12.68 3.97
N THR A 94 10.34 13.09 5.12
CA THR A 94 9.93 14.48 5.36
C THR A 94 10.11 14.88 6.83
N ASP A 95 10.54 16.12 7.05
CA ASP A 95 10.64 16.72 8.40
C ASP A 95 9.30 17.25 8.91
N HIS A 96 8.31 17.45 8.01
CA HIS A 96 7.04 18.10 8.33
C HIS A 96 5.83 17.23 8.01
N LEU A 97 5.85 15.98 8.49
CA LEU A 97 4.84 14.96 8.19
C LEU A 97 3.40 15.45 8.43
N HIS A 98 3.12 16.11 9.56
CA HIS A 98 1.79 16.63 9.88
C HIS A 98 1.27 17.58 8.77
N ARG A 99 2.09 18.55 8.36
CA ARG A 99 1.72 19.49 7.28
C ARG A 99 1.43 18.76 5.98
N LEU A 100 2.23 17.76 5.65
CA LEU A 100 2.12 17.01 4.41
C LEU A 100 0.85 16.13 4.37
N VAL A 101 0.52 15.46 5.47
CA VAL A 101 -0.72 14.68 5.65
C VAL A 101 -1.95 15.57 5.44
N HIS A 102 -1.98 16.74 6.09
CA HIS A 102 -3.08 17.70 5.92
C HIS A 102 -3.15 18.25 4.48
N ARG A 103 -1.99 18.51 3.85
CA ARG A 103 -1.95 18.96 2.44
C ARG A 103 -2.57 17.93 1.50
N ILE A 104 -2.27 16.63 1.66
CA ILE A 104 -2.87 15.56 0.86
C ILE A 104 -4.39 15.55 1.04
N ARG A 105 -4.88 15.72 2.26
CA ARG A 105 -6.32 15.78 2.57
C ARG A 105 -7.00 17.00 1.95
N GLU A 106 -6.39 18.18 2.04
CA GLU A 106 -6.88 19.42 1.43
C GLU A 106 -7.02 19.30 -0.10
N LEU A 107 -6.14 18.55 -0.75
CA LEU A 107 -6.20 18.29 -2.18
C LEU A 107 -7.30 17.28 -2.57
N GLY A 108 -7.97 16.66 -1.58
CA GLY A 108 -9.08 15.73 -1.80
C GLY A 108 -8.67 14.26 -1.91
N ALA A 109 -7.38 13.93 -1.69
CA ALA A 109 -6.91 12.55 -1.62
C ALA A 109 -6.88 12.03 -0.17
N ARG A 110 -6.92 10.72 0.02
CA ARG A 110 -6.75 10.09 1.33
C ARG A 110 -5.27 10.10 1.72
N PRO A 111 -4.91 10.70 2.87
CA PRO A 111 -3.52 10.71 3.32
C PRO A 111 -3.11 9.35 3.91
N GLY A 112 -1.96 8.87 3.48
CA GLY A 112 -1.30 7.70 4.02
C GLY A 112 0.12 7.99 4.49
N VAL A 113 0.59 7.16 5.42
CA VAL A 113 1.99 7.17 5.86
C VAL A 113 2.57 5.77 5.79
N ALA A 114 3.74 5.64 5.19
CA ALA A 114 4.50 4.40 5.14
C ALA A 114 5.64 4.41 6.18
N ILE A 115 5.95 3.24 6.73
CA ILE A 115 7.06 3.06 7.68
C ILE A 115 7.94 1.89 7.28
N ASN A 116 9.27 2.12 7.30
CA ASN A 116 10.27 1.10 7.02
C ASN A 116 10.33 0.01 8.11
N PRO A 117 10.90 -1.17 7.81
CA PRO A 117 10.96 -2.28 8.78
C PRO A 117 11.68 -1.96 10.08
N ALA A 118 12.66 -1.04 10.06
CA ALA A 118 13.44 -0.64 11.24
C ALA A 118 12.86 0.57 11.99
N THR A 119 11.90 1.29 11.40
CA THR A 119 11.33 2.52 11.98
C THR A 119 10.40 2.17 13.15
N PRO A 120 10.55 2.79 14.34
CA PRO A 120 9.66 2.57 15.48
C PRO A 120 8.22 2.96 15.16
N LEU A 121 7.24 2.14 15.59
CA LEU A 121 5.81 2.43 15.40
C LEU A 121 5.37 3.70 16.13
N GLU A 122 6.03 4.02 17.21
CA GLU A 122 5.79 5.18 18.07
C GLU A 122 5.91 6.52 17.31
N THR A 123 6.62 6.54 16.18
CA THR A 123 6.68 7.72 15.29
C THR A 123 5.31 8.12 14.73
N LEU A 124 4.32 7.22 14.76
CA LEU A 124 2.96 7.47 14.29
C LEU A 124 2.01 7.96 15.38
N THR A 125 2.43 7.96 16.66
CA THR A 125 1.53 8.21 17.80
C THR A 125 0.77 9.52 17.67
N GLU A 126 1.46 10.61 17.35
CA GLU A 126 0.87 11.96 17.33
C GLU A 126 0.09 12.25 16.04
N ILE A 127 0.30 11.46 14.97
CA ILE A 127 -0.35 11.67 13.67
C ILE A 127 -1.43 10.64 13.36
N ALA A 128 -1.53 9.57 14.15
CA ALA A 128 -2.38 8.42 13.87
C ALA A 128 -3.86 8.76 13.61
N ALA A 129 -4.41 9.74 14.33
CA ALA A 129 -5.81 10.17 14.19
C ALA A 129 -6.10 10.91 12.85
N ASP A 130 -5.05 11.45 12.21
CA ASP A 130 -5.16 12.20 10.96
C ASP A 130 -4.95 11.32 9.72
N LEU A 131 -4.66 10.04 9.90
CA LEU A 131 -4.34 9.12 8.80
C LEU A 131 -5.58 8.34 8.34
N ASP A 132 -5.68 8.10 7.03
CA ASP A 132 -6.63 7.16 6.43
C ASP A 132 -5.96 5.81 6.11
N ILE A 133 -4.63 5.81 5.92
CA ILE A 133 -3.84 4.63 5.54
C ILE A 133 -2.51 4.62 6.30
N VAL A 134 -2.13 3.46 6.82
CA VAL A 134 -0.75 3.21 7.28
C VAL A 134 -0.20 2.03 6.50
N ILE A 135 0.87 2.26 5.72
CA ILE A 135 1.60 1.20 5.03
C ILE A 135 2.71 0.68 5.95
N LEU A 136 2.56 -0.56 6.38
CA LEU A 136 3.63 -1.26 7.08
C LEU A 136 4.47 -2.02 6.05
N MET A 137 5.72 -1.56 5.86
CA MET A 137 6.66 -2.27 5.01
C MET A 137 7.07 -3.59 5.65
N SER A 138 6.83 -4.68 4.93
CA SER A 138 7.23 -6.04 5.31
C SER A 138 8.45 -6.55 4.54
N VAL A 139 9.05 -5.68 3.75
CA VAL A 139 10.37 -5.80 3.10
C VAL A 139 11.08 -4.44 3.18
N ASN A 140 12.36 -4.36 2.86
CA ASN A 140 12.99 -3.06 2.60
C ASN A 140 12.47 -2.53 1.26
N PRO A 141 11.99 -1.26 1.20
CA PRO A 141 11.43 -0.71 -0.04
C PRO A 141 12.48 -0.63 -1.16
N GLY A 142 12.02 -0.66 -2.44
CA GLY A 142 12.85 -0.47 -3.61
C GLY A 142 12.76 -1.56 -4.68
N PHE A 143 12.38 -2.80 -4.35
CA PHE A 143 12.30 -3.89 -5.32
C PHE A 143 11.11 -4.81 -5.03
N GLY A 144 10.48 -5.32 -6.09
CA GLY A 144 9.49 -6.38 -6.00
C GLY A 144 10.10 -7.76 -5.74
N GLY A 145 9.27 -8.73 -5.36
CA GLY A 145 9.66 -10.15 -5.25
C GLY A 145 10.57 -10.50 -4.07
N GLN A 146 10.71 -9.63 -3.08
CA GLN A 146 11.52 -9.86 -1.88
C GLN A 146 10.83 -10.81 -0.89
N ALA A 147 11.65 -11.49 -0.07
CA ALA A 147 11.17 -12.33 1.03
C ALA A 147 10.55 -11.47 2.14
N PHE A 148 9.37 -11.90 2.60
CA PHE A 148 8.65 -11.27 3.71
C PHE A 148 9.47 -11.32 5.01
N ILE A 149 9.54 -10.20 5.74
CA ILE A 149 10.21 -10.12 7.04
C ILE A 149 9.24 -10.63 8.11
N GLU A 150 9.49 -11.83 8.66
CA GLU A 150 8.60 -12.53 9.60
C GLU A 150 8.24 -11.68 10.86
N ARG A 151 9.13 -10.82 11.31
CA ARG A 151 8.87 -9.88 12.42
C ARG A 151 7.73 -8.90 12.12
N SER A 152 7.32 -8.75 10.88
CA SER A 152 6.20 -7.89 10.48
C SER A 152 4.86 -8.34 11.09
N TYR A 153 4.68 -9.63 11.41
CA TYR A 153 3.47 -10.09 12.10
C TYR A 153 3.33 -9.49 13.51
N ASP A 154 4.42 -9.42 14.27
CA ASP A 154 4.42 -8.77 15.57
C ASP A 154 4.20 -7.26 15.44
N ARG A 155 4.87 -6.63 14.47
CA ARG A 155 4.71 -5.21 14.19
C ARG A 155 3.26 -4.86 13.78
N LEU A 156 2.59 -5.72 13.01
CA LEU A 156 1.18 -5.54 12.63
C LEU A 156 0.25 -5.52 13.84
N ARG A 157 0.41 -6.46 14.78
CA ARG A 157 -0.39 -6.50 16.02
C ARG A 157 -0.18 -5.23 16.84
N ARG A 158 1.08 -4.84 17.04
CA ARG A 158 1.43 -3.61 17.79
C ARG A 158 0.92 -2.35 17.10
N LEU A 159 0.96 -2.30 15.75
CA LEU A 159 0.43 -1.17 15.00
C LEU A 159 -1.09 -1.08 15.14
N ARG A 160 -1.81 -2.20 15.05
CA ARG A 160 -3.26 -2.24 15.29
C ARG A 160 -3.59 -1.72 16.68
N ASP A 161 -2.91 -2.22 17.72
CA ASP A 161 -3.09 -1.77 19.10
C ASP A 161 -2.79 -0.28 19.27
N LEU A 162 -1.80 0.25 18.53
CA LEU A 162 -1.48 1.68 18.57
C LEU A 162 -2.62 2.49 17.95
N LEU A 163 -3.08 2.13 16.74
CA LEU A 163 -4.17 2.84 16.06
C LEU A 163 -5.46 2.81 16.87
N ASP A 164 -5.80 1.67 17.46
CA ASP A 164 -7.00 1.51 18.28
C ASP A 164 -6.92 2.40 19.55
N ARG A 165 -5.76 2.45 20.23
CA ARG A 165 -5.55 3.35 21.39
C ARG A 165 -5.63 4.82 21.03
N GLN A 166 -5.24 5.20 19.80
CA GLN A 166 -5.31 6.58 19.31
C GLN A 166 -6.69 6.92 18.70
N GLY A 167 -7.64 5.97 18.70
CA GLY A 167 -8.96 6.17 18.09
C GLY A 167 -8.89 6.36 16.58
N SER A 168 -7.82 5.89 15.94
CA SER A 168 -7.60 6.04 14.49
C SER A 168 -8.45 5.06 13.69
N ALA A 169 -9.13 5.56 12.65
CA ALA A 169 -9.87 4.74 11.68
C ALA A 169 -8.99 4.29 10.49
N ALA A 170 -7.68 4.56 10.53
CA ALA A 170 -6.77 4.23 9.45
C ALA A 170 -6.73 2.72 9.16
N VAL A 171 -6.74 2.36 7.88
CA VAL A 171 -6.53 0.98 7.46
C VAL A 171 -5.04 0.66 7.43
N ILE A 172 -4.67 -0.55 7.83
CA ILE A 172 -3.30 -1.05 7.74
C ILE A 172 -3.11 -1.74 6.41
N THR A 173 -2.31 -1.14 5.54
CA THR A 173 -1.84 -1.73 4.30
C THR A 173 -0.52 -2.46 4.54
N VAL A 174 -0.38 -3.68 4.06
CA VAL A 174 0.85 -4.48 4.19
C VAL A 174 1.49 -4.62 2.82
N ASP A 175 2.71 -4.09 2.71
CA ASP A 175 3.45 -4.08 1.44
C ASP A 175 4.79 -4.77 1.56
N GLY A 176 4.97 -5.79 0.70
CA GLY A 176 6.19 -6.56 0.55
C GLY A 176 6.06 -8.04 0.87
N GLY A 177 6.32 -8.91 -0.10
CA GLY A 177 6.36 -10.35 0.06
C GLY A 177 5.04 -11.02 0.44
N VAL A 178 3.90 -10.33 0.23
CA VAL A 178 2.56 -10.87 0.48
C VAL A 178 2.15 -11.79 -0.67
N ASP A 179 1.75 -13.01 -0.31
CA ASP A 179 1.29 -14.05 -1.20
C ASP A 179 0.08 -14.80 -0.59
N PRO A 180 -0.59 -15.69 -1.32
CA PRO A 180 -1.73 -16.46 -0.79
C PRO A 180 -1.41 -17.29 0.45
N ALA A 181 -0.16 -17.76 0.61
CA ALA A 181 0.24 -18.56 1.78
C ALA A 181 0.35 -17.71 3.06
N ARG A 182 0.68 -16.43 2.93
CA ARG A 182 0.84 -15.48 4.05
C ARG A 182 -0.40 -14.63 4.33
N ALA A 183 -1.28 -14.48 3.35
CA ALA A 183 -2.41 -13.54 3.41
C ALA A 183 -3.29 -13.75 4.66
N GLU A 184 -3.57 -14.99 5.05
CA GLU A 184 -4.35 -15.33 6.24
C GLU A 184 -3.70 -14.79 7.51
N ALA A 185 -2.42 -15.11 7.74
CA ALA A 185 -1.68 -14.70 8.93
C ALA A 185 -1.44 -13.18 8.98
N VAL A 186 -1.24 -12.52 7.83
CA VAL A 186 -1.10 -11.06 7.72
C VAL A 186 -2.39 -10.36 8.16
N VAL A 187 -3.55 -10.84 7.68
CA VAL A 187 -4.86 -10.25 8.04
C VAL A 187 -5.21 -10.54 9.50
N GLU A 188 -4.96 -11.75 9.98
CA GLU A 188 -5.16 -12.12 11.39
C GLU A 188 -4.29 -11.25 12.32
N ALA A 189 -3.08 -10.90 11.88
CA ALA A 189 -2.18 -10.03 12.65
C ALA A 189 -2.59 -8.55 12.65
N GLY A 190 -3.57 -8.14 11.82
CA GLY A 190 -4.08 -6.76 11.82
C GLY A 190 -4.07 -6.05 10.46
N GLY A 191 -3.58 -6.68 9.39
CA GLY A 191 -3.62 -6.11 8.04
C GLY A 191 -5.05 -6.01 7.50
N ASP A 192 -5.37 -4.91 6.84
CA ASP A 192 -6.69 -4.66 6.23
C ASP A 192 -6.62 -4.68 4.70
N VAL A 193 -5.45 -4.30 4.15
CA VAL A 193 -5.17 -4.23 2.71
C VAL A 193 -3.89 -5.00 2.41
N LEU A 194 -3.96 -5.89 1.42
CA LEU A 194 -2.84 -6.72 0.97
C LEU A 194 -2.29 -6.15 -0.34
N VAL A 195 -1.06 -5.64 -0.32
CA VAL A 195 -0.34 -5.29 -1.55
C VAL A 195 0.38 -6.53 -2.08
N ALA A 196 0.07 -6.93 -3.31
CA ALA A 196 0.65 -8.10 -3.94
C ALA A 196 1.06 -7.80 -5.39
N GLY A 197 2.35 -7.71 -5.65
CA GLY A 197 2.91 -7.51 -6.99
C GLY A 197 3.20 -8.85 -7.68
N ASN A 198 4.38 -9.40 -7.39
CA ASN A 198 4.86 -10.63 -8.03
C ASN A 198 3.95 -11.84 -7.81
N ALA A 199 3.27 -11.94 -6.67
CA ALA A 199 2.32 -13.02 -6.39
C ALA A 199 1.09 -12.99 -7.33
N VAL A 200 0.78 -11.84 -7.94
CA VAL A 200 -0.31 -11.66 -8.91
C VAL A 200 0.25 -11.65 -10.34
N PHE A 201 1.05 -10.66 -10.69
CA PHE A 201 1.50 -10.46 -12.07
C PHE A 201 2.56 -11.47 -12.53
N GLY A 202 3.28 -12.12 -11.60
CA GLY A 202 4.20 -13.23 -11.90
C GLY A 202 3.53 -14.60 -11.92
N ALA A 203 2.24 -14.72 -11.59
CA ALA A 203 1.51 -15.97 -11.63
C ALA A 203 1.12 -16.36 -13.06
N ALA A 204 1.04 -17.67 -13.32
CA ALA A 204 0.54 -18.17 -14.60
C ALA A 204 -0.93 -17.76 -14.87
N ASP A 205 -1.73 -17.61 -13.81
CA ASP A 205 -3.10 -17.12 -13.84
C ASP A 205 -3.27 -16.04 -12.73
N PRO A 206 -3.14 -14.75 -13.08
CA PRO A 206 -3.33 -13.65 -12.13
C PRO A 206 -4.72 -13.61 -11.49
N ALA A 207 -5.78 -13.99 -12.22
CA ALA A 207 -7.14 -13.99 -11.67
C ALA A 207 -7.31 -15.08 -10.59
N ALA A 208 -6.74 -16.25 -10.80
CA ALA A 208 -6.71 -17.32 -9.80
C ALA A 208 -5.89 -16.90 -8.56
N ALA A 209 -4.75 -16.20 -8.75
CA ALA A 209 -3.95 -15.66 -7.66
C ALA A 209 -4.71 -14.62 -6.83
N MET A 210 -5.44 -13.71 -7.47
CA MET A 210 -6.34 -12.74 -6.81
C MET A 210 -7.43 -13.44 -5.98
N THR A 211 -8.06 -14.47 -6.54
CA THR A 211 -9.08 -15.28 -5.85
C THR A 211 -8.49 -15.97 -4.62
N ALA A 212 -7.30 -16.55 -4.73
CA ALA A 212 -6.60 -17.23 -3.63
C ALA A 212 -6.21 -16.24 -2.51
N LEU A 213 -5.68 -15.05 -2.86
CA LEU A 213 -5.39 -13.98 -1.89
C LEU A 213 -6.63 -13.57 -1.11
N ARG A 214 -7.75 -13.32 -1.81
CA ARG A 214 -9.00 -12.92 -1.19
C ARG A 214 -9.55 -14.00 -0.26
N ALA A 215 -9.54 -15.26 -0.69
CA ALA A 215 -10.00 -16.39 0.13
C ALA A 215 -9.16 -16.56 1.40
N ALA A 216 -7.83 -16.48 1.29
CA ALA A 216 -6.93 -16.55 2.44
C ALA A 216 -7.11 -15.35 3.39
N GLY A 217 -7.18 -14.14 2.85
CA GLY A 217 -7.43 -12.94 3.65
C GLY A 217 -8.78 -12.95 4.36
N ALA A 218 -9.82 -13.51 3.73
CA ALA A 218 -11.15 -13.64 4.36
C ALA A 218 -11.12 -14.59 5.59
N ARG A 219 -10.33 -15.68 5.54
CA ARG A 219 -10.14 -16.55 6.72
C ARG A 219 -9.44 -15.82 7.86
N GLY A 220 -8.36 -15.07 7.55
CA GLY A 220 -7.68 -14.24 8.55
C GLY A 220 -8.58 -13.18 9.16
N TRP A 221 -9.47 -12.59 8.36
CA TRP A 221 -10.47 -11.63 8.84
C TRP A 221 -11.45 -12.26 9.84
N GLN A 222 -11.96 -13.46 9.55
CA GLN A 222 -12.82 -14.21 10.47
C GLN A 222 -12.09 -14.57 11.77
N ALA A 223 -10.84 -15.04 11.69
CA ALA A 223 -10.03 -15.38 12.85
C ALA A 223 -9.78 -14.15 13.75
N ARG A 224 -9.53 -12.96 13.17
CA ARG A 224 -9.38 -11.69 13.90
C ARG A 224 -10.65 -11.26 14.62
N GLY A 225 -11.82 -11.38 13.98
CA GLY A 225 -13.12 -11.00 14.55
C GLY A 225 -13.63 -11.91 15.65
N SER A 226 -12.99 -13.07 15.86
CA SER A 226 -13.35 -14.07 16.87
C SER A 226 -12.58 -13.88 18.20
N ARG A 227 -11.67 -12.90 18.27
CA ARG A 227 -10.89 -12.55 19.47
C ARG A 227 -11.46 -11.32 20.16
#